data_e702b8917be9fcf31c74c70b09ca2377
#
_entry.id   e702b8917be9fcf31c74c70b09ca2377
#
_cell.length_a   1.000
_cell.length_b   1.000
_cell.length_c   1.000
_cell.angle_alpha   90.00
_cell.angle_beta   90.00
_cell.angle_gamma   90.00
#
_symmetry.space_group_name_H-M   'P 1'
#
loop_
_entity.id
_entity.type
_entity.pdbx_description
1 polymer ?
#
loop_
_entity_poly.entity_id
_entity_poly.type
_entity_poly.pdbx_seq_one_letter_code
_entity_poly.pdbx_strand_id
1 'polypeptide(L)'
;MGSTFGGAFAGGNVYGFMYDSDTNDTRFYIMNADTHQVAYPGTSAGRVVVAMAYNHAEGEMYAIAANDADGRSIYTVNLATGTLTEVAVLNAGSDTIMTLAIDGSGNAYGLSYEANNAVLYSINLTNGNCTAIGGTGHGLEYVQSTVWDHNTNQLFWAQYSKVATDKGQLFIIDPATGAATLCGTIGTGAEVTVLYTKNNMPVAPIEVPEYNVTFVDGLTNETIPGGYTVEAGTVLDEADFPAAPAHEGYEFTGWDYNGAPVYSDITVKARYRDPNATTATISLTAGDVFG
;
A
#
# COMPACT_ATOMS: atom_id res chain seq x y z
N MET A 1 -15.62 6.22 3.93
CA MET A 1 -14.92 5.50 5.02
C MET A 1 -14.15 4.37 4.35
N GLY A 2 -12.81 4.37 4.41
CA GLY A 2 -12.02 3.35 3.72
C GLY A 2 -12.10 2.00 4.41
N SER A 3 -12.06 0.92 3.62
CA SER A 3 -11.89 -0.45 4.11
C SER A 3 -10.44 -0.87 3.96
N THR A 4 -9.87 -1.58 4.93
CA THR A 4 -8.52 -2.14 4.79
C THR A 4 -8.57 -3.40 3.95
N PHE A 5 -7.76 -3.44 2.90
CA PHE A 5 -7.54 -4.63 2.08
C PHE A 5 -6.06 -4.95 2.07
N GLY A 6 -5.73 -6.22 2.26
CA GLY A 6 -4.36 -6.68 2.30
C GLY A 6 -3.51 -6.03 3.39
N GLY A 7 -2.91 -6.82 4.23
CA GLY A 7 -1.98 -6.36 5.26
C GLY A 7 -1.14 -7.49 5.78
N ALA A 8 0.10 -7.17 6.22
CA ALA A 8 1.03 -8.13 6.75
C ALA A 8 1.85 -7.54 7.91
N PHE A 9 2.23 -8.39 8.85
CA PHE A 9 3.10 -8.04 9.96
C PHE A 9 4.57 -8.25 9.61
N ALA A 10 5.40 -7.26 9.91
CA ALA A 10 6.85 -7.37 9.87
C ALA A 10 7.50 -6.38 10.86
N GLY A 11 8.50 -6.80 11.61
CA GLY A 11 9.32 -5.92 12.44
C GLY A 11 8.56 -5.07 13.47
N GLY A 12 7.51 -5.60 14.08
CA GLY A 12 6.70 -4.87 15.06
C GLY A 12 5.60 -3.98 14.48
N ASN A 13 5.50 -3.88 13.16
CA ASN A 13 4.48 -3.10 12.46
C ASN A 13 3.57 -3.98 11.60
N VAL A 14 2.35 -3.52 11.39
CA VAL A 14 1.43 -4.01 10.36
C VAL A 14 1.44 -3.03 9.21
N TYR A 15 1.80 -3.50 8.05
CA TYR A 15 1.78 -2.76 6.79
C TYR A 15 0.55 -3.16 6.00
N GLY A 16 -0.12 -2.20 5.37
CA GLY A 16 -1.31 -2.52 4.60
C GLY A 16 -1.77 -1.38 3.71
N PHE A 17 -2.84 -1.66 2.97
CA PHE A 17 -3.48 -0.69 2.11
C PHE A 17 -4.93 -0.52 2.51
N MET A 18 -5.37 0.73 2.61
CA MET A 18 -6.74 1.10 2.88
C MET A 18 -7.41 1.53 1.56
N TYR A 19 -8.47 0.82 1.18
CA TYR A 19 -9.25 1.13 -0.01
C TYR A 19 -10.21 2.27 0.26
N ASP A 20 -10.22 3.25 -0.63
CA ASP A 20 -11.18 4.34 -0.66
C ASP A 20 -12.16 4.11 -1.82
N SER A 21 -13.43 3.82 -1.51
CA SER A 21 -14.45 3.57 -2.51
C SER A 21 -14.85 4.82 -3.31
N ASP A 22 -14.60 6.02 -2.78
CA ASP A 22 -14.99 7.26 -3.41
C ASP A 22 -14.02 7.63 -4.56
N THR A 23 -12.75 7.27 -4.39
CA THR A 23 -11.68 7.50 -5.37
C THR A 23 -11.30 6.24 -6.17
N ASN A 24 -11.79 5.06 -5.76
CA ASN A 24 -11.43 3.73 -6.27
C ASN A 24 -9.91 3.46 -6.17
N ASP A 25 -9.30 3.87 -5.07
CA ASP A 25 -7.87 3.85 -4.87
C ASP A 25 -7.48 3.27 -3.51
N THR A 26 -6.22 2.92 -3.35
CA THR A 26 -5.69 2.39 -2.10
C THR A 26 -4.55 3.25 -1.56
N ARG A 27 -4.60 3.55 -0.27
CA ARG A 27 -3.60 4.31 0.44
C ARG A 27 -2.82 3.41 1.39
N PHE A 28 -1.49 3.47 1.30
CA PHE A 28 -0.61 2.72 2.19
C PHE A 28 -0.66 3.25 3.62
N TYR A 29 -0.63 2.33 4.60
CA TYR A 29 -0.51 2.65 6.01
C TYR A 29 0.50 1.76 6.71
N ILE A 30 1.08 2.28 7.79
CA ILE A 30 1.91 1.55 8.75
C ILE A 30 1.26 1.71 10.11
N MET A 31 0.94 0.60 10.76
CA MET A 31 0.39 0.58 12.11
C MET A 31 1.37 -0.11 13.05
N ASN A 32 1.79 0.57 14.11
CA ASN A 32 2.55 -0.09 15.18
C ASN A 32 1.67 -1.14 15.86
N ALA A 33 2.11 -2.40 15.90
CA ALA A 33 1.29 -3.51 16.37
C ALA A 33 1.07 -3.54 17.90
N ASP A 34 1.81 -2.74 18.67
CA ASP A 34 1.67 -2.64 20.13
C ASP A 34 0.86 -1.41 20.53
N THR A 35 1.17 -0.24 19.96
CA THR A 35 0.53 1.03 20.31
C THR A 35 -0.71 1.34 19.50
N HIS A 36 -0.90 0.64 18.37
CA HIS A 36 -1.95 0.87 17.36
C HIS A 36 -1.93 2.27 16.73
N GLN A 37 -0.82 2.98 16.86
CA GLN A 37 -0.61 4.24 16.14
C GLN A 37 -0.45 3.97 14.66
N VAL A 38 -1.13 4.76 13.83
CA VAL A 38 -1.14 4.61 12.36
C VAL A 38 -0.49 5.83 11.73
N ALA A 39 0.41 5.57 10.78
CA ALA A 39 0.97 6.54 9.87
C ALA A 39 0.55 6.22 8.43
N TYR A 40 0.50 7.24 7.57
CA TYR A 40 0.15 7.11 6.15
C TYR A 40 1.29 7.69 5.30
N PRO A 41 2.42 6.99 5.18
CA PRO A 41 3.50 7.43 4.31
C PRO A 41 3.11 7.17 2.85
N GLY A 42 3.63 7.99 1.96
CA GLY A 42 3.48 7.81 0.52
C GLY A 42 2.16 8.32 -0.05
N THR A 43 2.05 8.09 -1.35
CA THR A 43 0.89 8.44 -2.16
C THR A 43 -0.01 7.21 -2.35
N SER A 44 -1.02 7.38 -3.21
CA SER A 44 -1.89 6.30 -3.68
C SER A 44 -1.10 5.16 -4.34
N ALA A 45 -1.57 3.93 -4.15
CA ALA A 45 -1.04 2.76 -4.86
C ALA A 45 -1.43 2.74 -6.34
N GLY A 46 -2.42 3.54 -6.76
CA GLY A 46 -2.97 3.57 -8.12
C GLY A 46 -3.70 2.29 -8.54
N ARG A 47 -3.89 1.34 -7.60
CA ARG A 47 -4.54 0.05 -7.85
C ARG A 47 -5.03 -0.62 -6.57
N VAL A 48 -6.01 -1.51 -6.69
CA VAL A 48 -6.56 -2.25 -5.55
C VAL A 48 -5.63 -3.38 -5.14
N VAL A 49 -5.06 -3.28 -3.94
CA VAL A 49 -4.26 -4.33 -3.29
C VAL A 49 -5.20 -5.23 -2.49
N VAL A 50 -5.16 -6.54 -2.72
CA VAL A 50 -6.08 -7.49 -2.09
C VAL A 50 -5.41 -8.38 -1.03
N ALA A 51 -4.09 -8.57 -1.11
CA ALA A 51 -3.35 -9.40 -0.15
C ALA A 51 -1.91 -8.92 -0.01
N MET A 52 -1.31 -9.18 1.16
CA MET A 52 0.11 -8.93 1.43
C MET A 52 0.68 -10.04 2.32
N ALA A 53 1.97 -10.32 2.14
CA ALA A 53 2.76 -11.17 3.04
C ALA A 53 4.24 -10.79 2.99
N TYR A 54 4.91 -10.87 4.15
CA TYR A 54 6.34 -10.65 4.24
C TYR A 54 7.10 -11.98 4.07
N ASN A 55 8.04 -12.01 3.13
CA ASN A 55 8.94 -13.14 2.91
C ASN A 55 10.19 -12.99 3.76
N HIS A 56 10.23 -13.65 4.90
CA HIS A 56 11.38 -13.60 5.82
C HIS A 56 12.64 -14.26 5.23
N ALA A 57 12.51 -15.17 4.27
CA ALA A 57 13.66 -15.83 3.63
C ALA A 57 14.40 -14.87 2.67
N GLU A 58 13.69 -13.93 2.05
CA GLU A 58 14.24 -12.97 1.10
C GLU A 58 14.37 -11.56 1.70
N GLY A 59 13.67 -11.29 2.81
CA GLY A 59 13.64 -9.96 3.42
C GLY A 59 12.76 -8.95 2.66
N GLU A 60 11.71 -9.42 1.95
CA GLU A 60 10.91 -8.63 1.03
C GLU A 60 9.42 -8.72 1.36
N MET A 61 8.69 -7.61 1.20
CA MET A 61 7.23 -7.59 1.31
C MET A 61 6.61 -7.78 -0.07
N TYR A 62 5.71 -8.76 -0.19
CA TYR A 62 4.95 -9.02 -1.40
C TYR A 62 3.49 -8.62 -1.26
N ALA A 63 2.89 -8.23 -2.38
CA ALA A 63 1.47 -7.92 -2.48
C ALA A 63 0.85 -8.55 -3.73
N ILE A 64 -0.43 -8.89 -3.65
CA ILE A 64 -1.27 -9.18 -4.81
C ILE A 64 -2.17 -7.97 -5.05
N ALA A 65 -2.11 -7.42 -6.26
CA ALA A 65 -2.94 -6.29 -6.65
C ALA A 65 -3.51 -6.48 -8.06
N ALA A 66 -4.54 -5.67 -8.39
CA ALA A 66 -5.03 -5.54 -9.75
C ALA A 66 -3.90 -5.07 -10.67
N ASN A 67 -3.85 -5.57 -11.90
CA ASN A 67 -2.96 -5.10 -12.95
C ASN A 67 -3.74 -4.35 -14.05
N ASP A 68 -3.02 -3.79 -15.01
CA ASP A 68 -3.62 -2.98 -16.08
C ASP A 68 -4.39 -3.80 -17.12
N ALA A 69 -4.37 -5.13 -17.04
CA ALA A 69 -5.04 -6.05 -17.94
C ALA A 69 -6.24 -6.78 -17.29
N ASP A 70 -6.89 -6.15 -16.30
CA ASP A 70 -8.03 -6.69 -15.53
C ASP A 70 -7.75 -8.02 -14.79
N GLY A 71 -6.45 -8.34 -14.58
CA GLY A 71 -6.00 -9.52 -13.85
C GLY A 71 -5.43 -9.19 -12.48
N ARG A 72 -4.57 -10.08 -11.99
CA ARG A 72 -3.78 -9.92 -10.78
C ARG A 72 -2.31 -10.12 -11.06
N SER A 73 -1.48 -9.35 -10.37
CA SER A 73 -0.02 -9.52 -10.40
C SER A 73 0.55 -9.57 -8.99
N ILE A 74 1.74 -10.15 -8.88
CA ILE A 74 2.61 -10.04 -7.70
C ILE A 74 3.42 -8.77 -7.83
N TYR A 75 3.49 -8.02 -6.74
CA TYR A 75 4.30 -6.82 -6.58
C TYR A 75 5.21 -6.97 -5.37
N THR A 76 6.39 -6.36 -5.40
CA THR A 76 7.10 -6.00 -4.17
C THR A 76 6.60 -4.66 -3.66
N VAL A 77 6.69 -4.46 -2.33
CA VAL A 77 6.21 -3.26 -1.65
C VAL A 77 7.38 -2.58 -0.93
N ASN A 78 7.70 -1.35 -1.28
CA ASN A 78 8.62 -0.55 -0.49
C ASN A 78 7.96 -0.19 0.85
N LEU A 79 8.51 -0.65 1.97
CA LEU A 79 7.91 -0.49 3.30
C LEU A 79 7.99 0.94 3.84
N ALA A 80 8.83 1.81 3.27
CA ALA A 80 8.89 3.21 3.65
C ALA A 80 7.81 4.06 2.97
N THR A 81 7.41 3.70 1.73
CA THR A 81 6.55 4.55 0.89
C THR A 81 5.25 3.89 0.44
N GLY A 82 5.16 2.56 0.49
CA GLY A 82 4.06 1.79 -0.10
C GLY A 82 4.12 1.66 -1.63
N THR A 83 5.22 2.09 -2.26
CA THR A 83 5.37 1.97 -3.71
C THR A 83 5.37 0.51 -4.11
N LEU A 84 4.56 0.19 -5.15
CA LEU A 84 4.43 -1.14 -5.72
C LEU A 84 5.31 -1.27 -6.97
N THR A 85 6.15 -2.32 -7.01
CA THR A 85 6.92 -2.69 -8.20
C THR A 85 6.43 -4.04 -8.69
N GLU A 86 5.89 -4.10 -9.92
CA GLU A 86 5.38 -5.35 -10.48
C GLU A 86 6.51 -6.35 -10.73
N VAL A 87 6.33 -7.57 -10.24
CA VAL A 87 7.26 -8.69 -10.43
C VAL A 87 6.78 -9.58 -11.57
N ALA A 88 5.53 -10.04 -11.51
CA ALA A 88 4.97 -10.96 -12.49
C ALA A 88 3.43 -10.97 -12.44
N VAL A 89 2.82 -11.26 -13.60
CA VAL A 89 1.39 -11.57 -13.71
C VAL A 89 1.11 -12.94 -13.10
N LEU A 90 0.08 -13.05 -12.26
CA LEU A 90 -0.36 -14.32 -11.72
C LEU A 90 -1.03 -15.18 -12.80
N ASN A 91 -0.59 -16.41 -12.91
CA ASN A 91 -1.12 -17.40 -13.86
C ASN A 91 -1.70 -18.60 -13.11
N ALA A 92 -2.97 -18.50 -12.74
CA ALA A 92 -3.75 -19.55 -12.09
C ALA A 92 -4.82 -20.16 -13.05
N GLY A 93 -4.61 -20.08 -14.36
CA GLY A 93 -5.60 -20.47 -15.36
C GLY A 93 -6.79 -19.50 -15.37
N SER A 94 -8.01 -20.03 -15.13
CA SER A 94 -9.23 -19.21 -15.03
C SER A 94 -9.46 -18.63 -13.63
N ASP A 95 -8.68 -19.04 -12.64
CA ASP A 95 -8.92 -18.68 -11.24
C ASP A 95 -8.27 -17.33 -10.89
N THR A 96 -8.92 -16.59 -10.00
CA THR A 96 -8.41 -15.34 -9.47
C THR A 96 -7.90 -15.55 -8.05
N ILE A 97 -6.61 -15.32 -7.83
CA ILE A 97 -6.00 -15.43 -6.49
C ILE A 97 -6.32 -14.18 -5.68
N MET A 98 -6.81 -14.37 -4.45
CA MET A 98 -7.31 -13.30 -3.57
C MET A 98 -6.56 -13.18 -2.25
N THR A 99 -5.77 -14.17 -1.86
CA THR A 99 -5.01 -14.14 -0.61
C THR A 99 -3.55 -14.46 -0.84
N LEU A 100 -2.69 -14.11 0.12
CA LEU A 100 -1.27 -14.42 0.10
C LEU A 100 -0.79 -14.73 1.51
N ALA A 101 -0.07 -15.83 1.65
CA ALA A 101 0.71 -16.16 2.84
C ALA A 101 2.04 -16.76 2.42
N ILE A 102 3.11 -16.50 3.17
CA ILE A 102 4.46 -16.98 2.86
C ILE A 102 5.03 -17.64 4.12
N ASP A 103 5.52 -18.88 3.98
CA ASP A 103 6.12 -19.62 5.08
C ASP A 103 7.56 -19.17 5.40
N GLY A 104 8.15 -19.71 6.47
CA GLY A 104 9.51 -19.37 6.89
C GLY A 104 10.62 -19.78 5.90
N SER A 105 10.31 -20.59 4.90
CA SER A 105 11.22 -21.02 3.84
C SER A 105 11.03 -20.23 2.53
N GLY A 106 10.07 -19.30 2.49
CA GLY A 106 9.75 -18.49 1.31
C GLY A 106 8.74 -19.15 0.36
N ASN A 107 8.10 -20.28 0.73
CA ASN A 107 7.03 -20.84 -0.06
C ASN A 107 5.77 -20.00 0.08
N ALA A 108 5.21 -19.56 -1.05
CA ALA A 108 4.03 -18.71 -1.09
C ALA A 108 2.77 -19.50 -1.46
N TYR A 109 1.68 -19.14 -0.77
CA TYR A 109 0.37 -19.79 -0.90
C TYR A 109 -0.71 -18.72 -1.08
N GLY A 110 -1.73 -19.04 -1.89
CA GLY A 110 -2.89 -18.17 -2.07
C GLY A 110 -4.15 -18.96 -2.36
N LEU A 111 -5.30 -18.39 -1.98
CA LEU A 111 -6.61 -18.99 -2.25
C LEU A 111 -7.26 -18.32 -3.45
N SER A 112 -7.94 -19.12 -4.28
CA SER A 112 -8.75 -18.61 -5.38
C SER A 112 -10.08 -18.05 -4.90
N TYR A 113 -10.60 -17.04 -5.64
CA TYR A 113 -11.97 -16.56 -5.50
C TYR A 113 -12.94 -17.62 -6.05
N GLU A 114 -13.68 -18.28 -5.18
CA GLU A 114 -14.63 -19.32 -5.54
C GLU A 114 -15.73 -19.44 -4.47
N ALA A 115 -16.99 -19.37 -4.87
CA ALA A 115 -18.12 -19.29 -3.96
C ALA A 115 -18.33 -20.55 -3.10
N ASN A 116 -17.94 -21.71 -3.57
CA ASN A 116 -18.24 -22.99 -2.89
C ASN A 116 -17.01 -23.75 -2.41
N ASN A 117 -15.90 -23.65 -3.12
CA ASN A 117 -14.71 -24.47 -2.85
C ASN A 117 -13.46 -23.75 -3.32
N ALA A 118 -13.00 -22.77 -2.57
CA ALA A 118 -11.75 -22.09 -2.83
C ALA A 118 -10.59 -23.08 -2.90
N VAL A 119 -9.76 -22.94 -3.92
CA VAL A 119 -8.60 -23.81 -4.15
C VAL A 119 -7.34 -23.13 -3.59
N LEU A 120 -6.56 -23.91 -2.85
CA LEU A 120 -5.22 -23.48 -2.44
C LEU A 120 -4.24 -23.68 -3.59
N TYR A 121 -3.44 -22.65 -3.86
CA TYR A 121 -2.36 -22.65 -4.84
C TYR A 121 -1.02 -22.42 -4.15
N SER A 122 0.02 -23.09 -4.63
CA SER A 122 1.39 -22.63 -4.48
C SER A 122 1.68 -21.56 -5.54
N ILE A 123 2.41 -20.51 -5.17
CA ILE A 123 2.70 -19.35 -6.03
C ILE A 123 4.21 -19.19 -6.17
N ASN A 124 4.70 -19.17 -7.40
CA ASN A 124 6.09 -18.82 -7.68
C ASN A 124 6.20 -17.28 -7.71
N LEU A 125 6.83 -16.70 -6.68
CA LEU A 125 6.95 -15.26 -6.53
C LEU A 125 7.79 -14.59 -7.63
N THR A 126 8.66 -15.33 -8.31
CA THR A 126 9.55 -14.77 -9.36
C THR A 126 8.83 -14.63 -10.71
N ASN A 127 7.95 -15.55 -11.05
CA ASN A 127 7.34 -15.63 -12.39
C ASN A 127 5.81 -15.66 -12.40
N GLY A 128 5.16 -15.63 -11.22
CA GLY A 128 3.71 -15.61 -11.07
C GLY A 128 2.99 -16.93 -11.37
N ASN A 129 3.69 -18.01 -11.68
CA ASN A 129 3.04 -19.30 -11.94
C ASN A 129 2.40 -19.85 -10.67
N CYS A 130 1.12 -20.21 -10.78
CA CYS A 130 0.34 -20.79 -9.70
C CYS A 130 0.07 -22.27 -10.01
N THR A 131 0.31 -23.14 -9.02
CA THR A 131 0.02 -24.57 -9.13
C THR A 131 -1.03 -24.96 -8.10
N ALA A 132 -2.16 -25.50 -8.54
CA ALA A 132 -3.24 -25.93 -7.65
C ALA A 132 -2.76 -27.06 -6.73
N ILE A 133 -3.02 -26.93 -5.42
CA ILE A 133 -2.76 -27.95 -4.41
C ILE A 133 -4.03 -28.75 -4.15
N GLY A 134 -5.13 -28.06 -3.80
CA GLY A 134 -6.41 -28.74 -3.55
C GLY A 134 -7.47 -27.78 -3.02
N GLY A 135 -8.71 -28.26 -3.01
CA GLY A 135 -9.86 -27.50 -2.54
C GLY A 135 -9.97 -27.49 -1.03
N THR A 136 -10.41 -26.36 -0.47
CA THR A 136 -10.60 -26.18 0.98
C THR A 136 -11.90 -26.80 1.50
N GLY A 137 -12.87 -27.09 0.61
CA GLY A 137 -14.25 -27.47 0.95
C GLY A 137 -15.13 -26.27 1.35
N HIS A 138 -14.61 -25.05 1.36
CA HIS A 138 -15.29 -23.82 1.77
C HIS A 138 -15.14 -22.71 0.72
N GLY A 139 -16.13 -21.84 0.60
CA GLY A 139 -16.11 -20.73 -0.34
C GLY A 139 -15.30 -19.52 0.17
N LEU A 140 -14.71 -18.81 -0.77
CA LEU A 140 -14.08 -17.52 -0.58
C LEU A 140 -14.82 -16.49 -1.44
N GLU A 141 -15.49 -15.53 -0.80
CA GLU A 141 -16.15 -14.41 -1.45
C GLU A 141 -15.64 -13.11 -0.82
N TYR A 142 -15.49 -12.07 -1.60
CA TYR A 142 -14.89 -10.78 -1.21
C TYR A 142 -13.38 -10.85 -0.88
N VAL A 143 -12.85 -9.75 -0.33
CA VAL A 143 -11.44 -9.67 0.09
C VAL A 143 -11.31 -10.28 1.49
N GLN A 144 -10.49 -11.29 1.61
CA GLN A 144 -10.23 -12.02 2.86
C GLN A 144 -8.74 -12.14 3.09
N SER A 145 -8.35 -12.65 4.24
CA SER A 145 -6.95 -12.75 4.61
C SER A 145 -6.55 -14.16 5.00
N THR A 146 -5.39 -14.56 4.51
CA THR A 146 -4.61 -15.68 5.02
C THR A 146 -3.34 -15.17 5.68
N VAL A 147 -2.81 -15.91 6.65
CA VAL A 147 -1.52 -15.61 7.27
C VAL A 147 -0.79 -16.91 7.58
N TRP A 148 0.52 -16.93 7.36
CA TRP A 148 1.38 -17.96 7.92
C TRP A 148 1.80 -17.53 9.33
N ASP A 149 1.39 -18.31 10.35
CA ASP A 149 1.86 -18.09 11.69
C ASP A 149 3.22 -18.75 11.90
N HIS A 150 4.26 -17.93 11.92
CA HIS A 150 5.64 -18.40 12.09
C HIS A 150 5.94 -18.97 13.48
N ASN A 151 5.08 -18.72 14.50
CA ASN A 151 5.26 -19.28 15.83
C ASN A 151 4.81 -20.74 15.92
N THR A 152 3.72 -21.07 15.21
CA THR A 152 3.14 -22.42 15.20
C THR A 152 3.39 -23.18 13.91
N ASN A 153 3.96 -22.51 12.90
CA ASN A 153 4.21 -23.04 11.56
C ASN A 153 2.94 -23.56 10.90
N GLN A 154 1.87 -22.73 10.93
CA GLN A 154 0.54 -23.07 10.41
C GLN A 154 0.02 -21.97 9.48
N LEU A 155 -0.74 -22.38 8.47
CA LEU A 155 -1.46 -21.48 7.56
C LEU A 155 -2.88 -21.26 8.08
N PHE A 156 -3.20 -20.03 8.50
CA PHE A 156 -4.53 -19.64 8.91
C PHE A 156 -5.28 -18.90 7.80
N TRP A 157 -6.59 -19.05 7.78
CA TRP A 157 -7.51 -18.36 6.90
C TRP A 157 -8.71 -17.81 7.67
N ALA A 158 -8.91 -16.51 7.62
CA ALA A 158 -10.12 -15.84 8.09
C ALA A 158 -11.16 -15.87 6.96
N GLN A 159 -11.97 -16.92 6.94
CA GLN A 159 -12.93 -17.23 5.90
C GLN A 159 -14.21 -16.40 6.05
N TYR A 160 -14.75 -15.97 4.92
CA TYR A 160 -16.10 -15.41 4.83
C TYR A 160 -16.78 -15.84 3.52
N SER A 161 -18.02 -16.23 3.61
CA SER A 161 -18.87 -16.58 2.48
C SER A 161 -20.28 -16.01 2.69
N LYS A 162 -21.03 -15.81 1.61
CA LYS A 162 -22.46 -15.46 1.68
C LYS A 162 -23.33 -16.59 2.18
N VAL A 163 -22.84 -17.81 2.16
CA VAL A 163 -23.56 -18.97 2.71
C VAL A 163 -23.68 -18.78 4.22
N ALA A 164 -24.92 -18.80 4.72
CA ALA A 164 -25.23 -18.42 6.11
C ALA A 164 -24.50 -19.27 7.17
N THR A 165 -24.12 -20.50 6.85
CA THR A 165 -23.38 -21.42 7.73
C THR A 165 -21.88 -21.19 7.75
N ASP A 166 -21.34 -20.43 6.79
CA ASP A 166 -19.90 -20.26 6.56
C ASP A 166 -19.46 -18.79 6.72
N LYS A 167 -20.10 -18.03 7.58
CA LYS A 167 -19.76 -16.63 7.80
C LYS A 167 -18.77 -16.46 8.95
N GLY A 168 -17.65 -15.77 8.65
CA GLY A 168 -16.69 -15.33 9.65
C GLY A 168 -16.11 -16.49 10.47
N GLN A 169 -15.42 -17.40 9.81
CA GLN A 169 -14.79 -18.58 10.43
C GLN A 169 -13.27 -18.52 10.31
N LEU A 170 -12.58 -19.02 11.32
CA LEU A 170 -11.13 -19.20 11.30
C LEU A 170 -10.82 -20.67 11.00
N PHE A 171 -10.02 -20.90 9.97
CA PHE A 171 -9.54 -22.22 9.57
C PHE A 171 -8.02 -22.31 9.66
N ILE A 172 -7.52 -23.53 9.90
CA ILE A 172 -6.16 -23.94 9.57
C ILE A 172 -6.23 -24.69 8.24
N ILE A 173 -5.35 -24.36 7.29
CA ILE A 173 -5.24 -25.03 6.01
C ILE A 173 -4.00 -25.91 6.01
N ASP A 174 -4.15 -27.16 5.60
CA ASP A 174 -3.01 -28.03 5.31
C ASP A 174 -2.36 -27.61 3.98
N PRO A 175 -1.12 -27.11 3.99
CA PRO A 175 -0.46 -26.61 2.79
C PRO A 175 -0.09 -27.73 1.79
N ALA A 176 -0.15 -29.00 2.21
CA ALA A 176 0.14 -30.14 1.32
C ALA A 176 -1.10 -30.60 0.54
N THR A 177 -2.30 -30.39 1.08
CA THR A 177 -3.55 -30.92 0.50
C THR A 177 -4.59 -29.86 0.17
N GLY A 178 -4.48 -28.66 0.74
CA GLY A 178 -5.47 -27.60 0.64
C GLY A 178 -6.65 -27.76 1.62
N ALA A 179 -6.76 -28.88 2.32
CA ALA A 179 -7.87 -29.16 3.22
C ALA A 179 -7.92 -28.16 4.39
N ALA A 180 -9.11 -27.59 4.64
CA ALA A 180 -9.32 -26.64 5.73
C ALA A 180 -9.96 -27.31 6.95
N THR A 181 -9.43 -27.02 8.15
CA THR A 181 -9.95 -27.49 9.44
C THR A 181 -10.47 -26.31 10.23
N LEU A 182 -11.73 -26.34 10.65
CA LEU A 182 -12.36 -25.28 11.42
C LEU A 182 -11.73 -25.15 12.83
N CYS A 183 -11.26 -23.95 13.16
CA CYS A 183 -10.82 -23.58 14.51
C CYS A 183 -11.94 -22.96 15.35
N GLY A 184 -12.80 -22.16 14.72
CA GLY A 184 -13.90 -21.48 15.40
C GLY A 184 -14.52 -20.34 14.60
N THR A 185 -15.52 -19.68 15.18
CA THR A 185 -16.20 -18.54 14.56
C THR A 185 -15.53 -17.23 14.98
N ILE A 186 -15.38 -16.31 14.06
CA ILE A 186 -14.82 -14.97 14.31
C ILE A 186 -15.97 -14.04 14.72
N GLY A 187 -15.99 -13.66 16.01
CA GLY A 187 -17.04 -12.78 16.55
C GLY A 187 -18.46 -13.32 16.29
N THR A 188 -19.30 -12.50 15.66
CA THR A 188 -20.67 -12.88 15.26
C THR A 188 -20.77 -13.22 13.76
N GLY A 189 -19.70 -13.72 13.16
CA GLY A 189 -19.62 -13.99 11.71
C GLY A 189 -19.08 -12.79 10.93
N ALA A 190 -18.04 -12.13 11.45
CA ALA A 190 -17.44 -10.97 10.83
C ALA A 190 -16.49 -11.37 9.67
N GLU A 191 -16.48 -10.57 8.60
CA GLU A 191 -15.47 -10.60 7.57
C GLU A 191 -14.17 -9.95 8.10
N VAL A 192 -13.03 -10.58 7.88
CA VAL A 192 -11.70 -10.09 8.27
C VAL A 192 -10.85 -9.95 7.01
N THR A 193 -10.53 -8.73 6.66
CA THR A 193 -9.75 -8.40 5.46
C THR A 193 -8.24 -8.31 5.72
N VAL A 194 -7.84 -8.19 7.00
CA VAL A 194 -6.44 -8.23 7.44
C VAL A 194 -6.32 -9.14 8.66
N LEU A 195 -5.64 -10.27 8.49
CA LEU A 195 -5.26 -11.19 9.55
C LEU A 195 -3.74 -11.20 9.65
N TYR A 196 -3.20 -11.03 10.85
CA TYR A 196 -1.77 -11.12 11.09
C TYR A 196 -1.45 -11.83 12.41
N THR A 197 -0.27 -12.40 12.50
CA THR A 197 0.30 -12.92 13.75
C THR A 197 1.60 -12.20 14.05
N LYS A 198 1.78 -11.80 15.32
CA LYS A 198 3.06 -11.21 15.75
C LYS A 198 4.11 -12.31 15.85
N ASN A 199 5.30 -12.02 15.35
CA ASN A 199 6.46 -12.90 15.45
C ASN A 199 7.73 -12.07 15.68
N ASN A 200 8.83 -12.72 16.04
CA ASN A 200 10.13 -12.11 16.30
C ASN A 200 11.15 -12.45 15.20
N MET A 201 10.69 -12.81 14.01
CA MET A 201 11.59 -13.12 12.91
C MET A 201 12.32 -11.84 12.43
N PRO A 202 13.56 -11.96 11.99
CA PRO A 202 14.30 -10.83 11.44
C PRO A 202 13.60 -10.21 10.25
N VAL A 203 13.71 -8.88 10.14
CA VAL A 203 13.25 -8.10 8.98
C VAL A 203 14.47 -7.42 8.38
N ALA A 204 14.58 -7.42 7.06
CA ALA A 204 15.63 -6.69 6.36
C ALA A 204 15.57 -5.18 6.69
N PRO A 205 16.69 -4.46 6.72
CA PRO A 205 16.68 -3.01 6.85
C PRO A 205 15.77 -2.39 5.78
N ILE A 206 14.88 -1.49 6.21
CA ILE A 206 14.00 -0.76 5.29
C ILE A 206 14.83 0.34 4.65
N GLU A 207 15.04 0.25 3.34
CA GLU A 207 15.69 1.31 2.58
C GLU A 207 14.67 2.44 2.38
N VAL A 208 14.98 3.60 2.96
CA VAL A 208 14.19 4.82 2.77
C VAL A 208 14.72 5.54 1.54
N PRO A 209 13.95 5.70 0.46
CA PRO A 209 14.39 6.43 -0.72
C PRO A 209 14.71 7.89 -0.38
N GLU A 210 15.68 8.46 -1.08
CA GLU A 210 16.00 9.89 -1.03
C GLU A 210 15.48 10.58 -2.29
N TYR A 211 15.04 11.83 -2.13
CA TYR A 211 14.50 12.67 -3.18
C TYR A 211 15.20 14.02 -3.24
N ASN A 212 15.35 14.56 -4.46
CA ASN A 212 15.98 15.84 -4.68
C ASN A 212 15.02 16.98 -4.42
N VAL A 213 15.49 17.97 -3.68
CA VAL A 213 14.85 19.27 -3.51
C VAL A 213 15.62 20.30 -4.34
N THR A 214 14.97 20.86 -5.34
CA THR A 214 15.52 21.88 -6.24
C THR A 214 14.78 23.19 -6.03
N PHE A 215 15.53 24.29 -5.98
CA PHE A 215 14.95 25.63 -5.87
C PHE A 215 15.06 26.37 -7.20
N VAL A 216 14.00 27.08 -7.57
CA VAL A 216 13.97 27.89 -8.79
C VAL A 216 13.41 29.29 -8.52
N ASP A 217 13.90 30.24 -9.25
CA ASP A 217 13.39 31.59 -9.30
C ASP A 217 12.04 31.62 -10.04
N GLY A 218 11.00 32.13 -9.39
CA GLY A 218 9.65 32.16 -9.96
C GLY A 218 9.46 33.17 -11.10
N LEU A 219 10.37 34.14 -11.28
CA LEU A 219 10.32 35.10 -12.39
C LEU A 219 11.13 34.63 -13.60
N THR A 220 12.33 34.09 -13.36
CA THR A 220 13.26 33.72 -14.44
C THR A 220 13.22 32.23 -14.78
N ASN A 221 12.70 31.39 -13.87
CA ASN A 221 12.80 29.93 -13.87
C ASN A 221 14.26 29.39 -13.85
N GLU A 222 15.21 30.20 -13.46
CA GLU A 222 16.59 29.78 -13.26
C GLU A 222 16.73 29.02 -11.93
N THR A 223 17.61 28.01 -11.91
CA THR A 223 17.91 27.26 -10.70
C THR A 223 18.65 28.11 -9.69
N ILE A 224 18.14 28.13 -8.46
CA ILE A 224 18.81 28.78 -7.32
C ILE A 224 19.73 27.73 -6.68
N PRO A 225 21.04 28.01 -6.49
CA PRO A 225 21.95 27.13 -5.80
C PRO A 225 21.49 26.83 -4.36
N GLY A 226 21.74 25.60 -3.88
CA GLY A 226 21.38 25.21 -2.50
C GLY A 226 20.35 24.08 -2.45
N GLY A 227 20.12 23.36 -3.58
CA GLY A 227 19.37 22.12 -3.58
C GLY A 227 20.06 21.04 -2.76
N TYR A 228 19.27 20.12 -2.19
CA TYR A 228 19.73 19.01 -1.33
C TYR A 228 18.84 17.79 -1.50
N THR A 229 19.24 16.65 -0.91
CA THR A 229 18.41 15.45 -0.84
C THR A 229 17.76 15.28 0.52
N VAL A 230 16.59 14.69 0.55
CA VAL A 230 15.86 14.34 1.78
C VAL A 230 15.30 12.93 1.70
N GLU A 231 15.21 12.25 2.83
CA GLU A 231 14.53 10.97 2.92
C GLU A 231 13.03 11.10 2.63
N ALA A 232 12.44 10.05 2.07
CA ALA A 232 11.00 9.96 1.84
C ALA A 232 10.19 10.28 3.12
N GLY A 233 9.18 11.15 2.97
CA GLY A 233 8.33 11.56 4.09
C GLY A 233 8.84 12.75 4.88
N THR A 234 10.00 13.32 4.53
CA THR A 234 10.52 14.55 5.16
C THR A 234 9.60 15.73 4.84
N VAL A 235 9.22 16.48 5.85
CA VAL A 235 8.61 17.81 5.71
C VAL A 235 9.73 18.82 5.74
N LEU A 236 9.83 19.64 4.68
CA LEU A 236 10.91 20.62 4.57
C LEU A 236 10.69 21.76 5.55
N ASP A 237 11.78 22.24 6.16
CA ASP A 237 11.78 23.47 6.96
C ASP A 237 12.21 24.64 6.07
N GLU A 238 11.36 25.66 5.96
CA GLU A 238 11.67 26.86 5.17
C GLU A 238 12.91 27.63 5.71
N ALA A 239 13.32 27.38 6.95
CA ALA A 239 14.56 27.94 7.50
C ALA A 239 15.82 27.40 6.80
N ASP A 240 15.73 26.22 6.18
CA ASP A 240 16.84 25.59 5.42
C ASP A 240 16.85 26.02 3.94
N PHE A 241 15.87 26.82 3.50
CA PHE A 241 15.78 27.24 2.10
C PHE A 241 16.83 28.30 1.76
N PRO A 242 17.34 28.29 0.52
CA PRO A 242 18.31 29.29 0.10
C PRO A 242 17.71 30.70 0.09
N ALA A 243 18.55 31.72 0.09
CA ALA A 243 18.08 33.09 -0.10
C ALA A 243 17.51 33.24 -1.51
N ALA A 244 16.28 33.77 -1.60
CA ALA A 244 15.68 34.09 -2.89
C ALA A 244 16.42 35.25 -3.59
N PRO A 245 16.66 35.18 -4.91
CA PRO A 245 17.28 36.27 -5.67
C PRO A 245 16.47 37.57 -5.55
N ALA A 246 17.17 38.71 -5.47
CA ALA A 246 16.53 40.01 -5.48
C ALA A 246 16.29 40.48 -6.92
N HIS A 247 15.08 41.01 -7.18
CA HIS A 247 14.71 41.55 -8.49
C HIS A 247 14.26 43.00 -8.35
N GLU A 248 14.80 43.88 -9.22
CA GLU A 248 14.37 45.29 -9.24
C GLU A 248 12.88 45.39 -9.59
N GLY A 249 12.14 46.11 -8.74
CA GLY A 249 10.69 46.28 -8.93
C GLY A 249 9.82 45.16 -8.38
N TYR A 250 10.39 44.13 -7.78
CA TYR A 250 9.65 43.00 -7.22
C TYR A 250 10.00 42.75 -5.76
N GLU A 251 9.01 42.33 -4.98
CA GLU A 251 9.18 41.90 -3.60
C GLU A 251 9.03 40.38 -3.50
N PHE A 252 9.96 39.71 -2.82
CA PHE A 252 9.83 38.30 -2.48
C PHE A 252 8.69 38.13 -1.46
N THR A 253 7.78 37.17 -1.71
CA THR A 253 6.60 36.92 -0.87
C THR A 253 6.60 35.56 -0.19
N GLY A 254 7.61 34.74 -0.42
CA GLY A 254 7.73 33.39 0.13
C GLY A 254 7.96 32.33 -0.96
N TRP A 255 7.96 31.09 -0.53
CA TRP A 255 8.11 29.92 -1.38
C TRP A 255 6.76 29.28 -1.69
N ASP A 256 6.66 28.46 -2.74
CA ASP A 256 5.41 27.78 -3.10
C ASP A 256 5.25 26.41 -2.43
N TYR A 257 6.12 26.06 -1.52
CA TYR A 257 6.01 24.84 -0.73
C TYR A 257 4.80 24.89 0.21
N ASN A 258 4.04 23.82 0.26
CA ASN A 258 2.77 23.75 0.98
C ASN A 258 2.85 22.98 2.32
N GLY A 259 4.05 22.61 2.77
CA GLY A 259 4.26 21.83 3.99
C GLY A 259 3.94 20.33 3.87
N ALA A 260 3.73 19.82 2.65
CA ALA A 260 3.48 18.39 2.45
C ALA A 260 4.78 17.57 2.55
N PRO A 261 4.73 16.32 3.08
CA PRO A 261 5.88 15.43 3.06
C PRO A 261 6.35 15.11 1.63
N VAL A 262 7.67 15.01 1.43
CA VAL A 262 8.31 14.75 0.15
C VAL A 262 8.34 13.25 -0.15
N TYR A 263 7.73 12.82 -1.26
CA TYR A 263 7.73 11.43 -1.74
C TYR A 263 8.14 11.29 -3.21
N SER A 264 8.69 12.34 -3.78
CA SER A 264 9.27 12.38 -5.13
C SER A 264 10.19 13.57 -5.22
N ASP A 265 11.02 13.66 -6.25
CA ASP A 265 11.77 14.87 -6.54
C ASP A 265 10.82 16.07 -6.60
N ILE A 266 11.19 17.16 -5.94
CA ILE A 266 10.36 18.37 -5.81
C ILE A 266 11.13 19.61 -6.27
N THR A 267 10.42 20.51 -6.94
CA THR A 267 10.91 21.84 -7.27
C THR A 267 10.13 22.88 -6.49
N VAL A 268 10.82 23.65 -5.66
CA VAL A 268 10.26 24.73 -4.84
C VAL A 268 10.57 26.07 -5.51
N LYS A 269 9.53 26.88 -5.77
CA LYS A 269 9.65 28.16 -6.48
C LYS A 269 9.58 29.33 -5.54
N ALA A 270 10.51 30.29 -5.71
CA ALA A 270 10.42 31.59 -5.10
C ALA A 270 9.27 32.40 -5.70
N ARG A 271 8.40 32.94 -4.86
CA ARG A 271 7.25 33.77 -5.28
C ARG A 271 7.57 35.25 -5.10
N TYR A 272 7.18 36.03 -6.08
CA TYR A 272 7.38 37.49 -6.08
C TYR A 272 6.08 38.20 -6.41
N ARG A 273 5.95 39.45 -5.97
CA ARG A 273 4.89 40.37 -6.40
C ARG A 273 5.50 41.68 -6.89
N ASP A 274 4.85 42.29 -7.86
CA ASP A 274 5.08 43.68 -8.21
C ASP A 274 4.24 44.55 -7.24
N PRO A 275 4.86 45.35 -6.33
CA PRO A 275 4.12 46.16 -5.39
C PRO A 275 3.33 47.31 -6.07
N ASN A 276 3.65 47.62 -7.33
CA ASN A 276 2.98 48.66 -8.10
C ASN A 276 1.88 48.09 -9.04
N ALA A 277 1.73 46.75 -9.09
CA ALA A 277 0.69 46.14 -9.90
C ALA A 277 -0.71 46.51 -9.38
N THR A 278 -1.54 47.02 -10.26
CA THR A 278 -2.96 47.28 -9.97
C THR A 278 -3.70 45.96 -9.77
N THR A 279 -4.21 45.72 -8.56
CA THR A 279 -5.04 44.55 -8.28
C THR A 279 -6.39 44.66 -8.99
N ALA A 280 -6.70 43.76 -9.89
CA ALA A 280 -8.06 43.59 -10.42
C ALA A 280 -8.88 42.77 -9.42
N THR A 281 -9.99 43.34 -8.93
CA THR A 281 -10.95 42.58 -8.13
C THR A 281 -11.90 41.84 -9.09
N ILE A 282 -11.81 40.51 -9.13
CA ILE A 282 -12.79 39.68 -9.82
C ILE A 282 -13.90 39.36 -8.82
N SER A 283 -15.09 39.94 -9.06
CA SER A 283 -16.29 39.57 -8.30
C SER A 283 -17.01 38.45 -9.04
N LEU A 284 -17.06 37.26 -8.44
CA LEU A 284 -17.86 36.15 -8.95
C LEU A 284 -19.26 36.25 -8.33
N THR A 285 -20.29 36.37 -9.15
CA THR A 285 -21.70 36.30 -8.72
C THR A 285 -22.17 34.84 -8.77
N ALA A 286 -22.93 34.40 -7.76
CA ALA A 286 -23.50 33.05 -7.75
C ALA A 286 -24.38 32.85 -9.00
N GLY A 287 -23.96 32.00 -9.93
CA GLY A 287 -24.61 31.76 -11.22
C GLY A 287 -23.67 31.79 -12.43
N ASP A 288 -22.44 32.25 -12.28
CA ASP A 288 -21.43 32.17 -13.32
C ASP A 288 -20.94 30.72 -13.46
N VAL A 289 -21.44 30.03 -14.47
CA VAL A 289 -21.04 28.66 -14.80
C VAL A 289 -19.94 28.77 -15.85
N PHE A 290 -18.72 28.36 -15.52
CA PHE A 290 -17.68 28.14 -16.52
C PHE A 290 -18.08 26.92 -17.36
N GLY A 291 -18.38 27.13 -18.64
CA GLY A 291 -18.70 26.11 -19.64
C GLY A 291 -17.44 25.35 -20.09
#